data_8a3399c3ea4aaef52938c0cb0efec3cd
#
_entry.id   8a3399c3ea4aaef52938c0cb0efec3cd
#
_cell.length_a   1.000
_cell.length_b   1.000
_cell.length_c   1.000
_cell.angle_alpha   90.00
_cell.angle_beta   90.00
_cell.angle_gamma   90.00
#
_symmetry.space_group_name_H-M   'P 1'
#
loop_
_entity.id
_entity.type
_entity.pdbx_description
1 polymer ?
#
loop_
_entity_poly.entity_id
_entity_poly.type
_entity_poly.pdbx_seq_one_letter_code
_entity_poly.pdbx_strand_id
1 'polypeptide(L)'
;MTSLKNTLRTCVALSAVSIVSSCVPNMDLNNPEQLSVDTYYTTEAQLEASIIPAYEALIGQNQGGYARALYYNLLAPGDDFDKTFKWPNLYQDTYSTPANEGLLKSSWQDLFNGVFASNIAIEKITHFEGTIDEAQKDRLLGEAYFLRALHYMHLVQLFG
;
A
#
# COMPACT_ATOMS: atom_id res chain seq x y z
N MET A 1 46.29 -48.94 -9.18
CA MET A 1 45.17 -48.54 -8.27
C MET A 1 45.00 -47.03 -8.09
N THR A 2 46.01 -46.21 -8.28
CA THR A 2 45.92 -44.72 -8.17
C THR A 2 45.17 -44.03 -9.32
N SER A 3 45.26 -44.55 -10.54
CA SER A 3 44.62 -43.99 -11.73
C SER A 3 43.07 -44.05 -11.62
N LEU A 4 42.52 -45.16 -11.19
CA LEU A 4 41.05 -45.40 -11.07
C LEU A 4 40.39 -44.44 -10.02
N LYS A 5 41.12 -44.21 -8.92
CA LYS A 5 40.67 -43.30 -7.85
C LYS A 5 40.65 -41.83 -8.32
N ASN A 6 41.57 -41.43 -9.15
CA ASN A 6 41.62 -40.08 -9.70
C ASN A 6 40.51 -39.87 -10.73
N THR A 7 40.23 -40.85 -11.59
CA THR A 7 39.14 -40.78 -12.56
C THR A 7 37.77 -40.71 -11.87
N LEU A 8 37.58 -41.47 -10.80
CA LEU A 8 36.34 -41.44 -10.02
C LEU A 8 36.12 -40.10 -9.32
N ARG A 9 37.21 -39.49 -8.77
CA ARG A 9 37.14 -38.17 -8.15
C ARG A 9 36.81 -37.07 -9.15
N THR A 10 37.35 -37.14 -10.38
CA THR A 10 37.04 -36.16 -11.44
C THR A 10 35.61 -36.30 -11.94
N CYS A 11 35.07 -37.51 -12.07
CA CYS A 11 33.67 -37.73 -12.45
C CYS A 11 32.70 -37.24 -11.39
N VAL A 12 32.97 -37.45 -10.10
CA VAL A 12 32.14 -36.94 -8.99
C VAL A 12 32.19 -35.41 -8.91
N ALA A 13 33.36 -34.80 -9.13
CA ALA A 13 33.45 -33.32 -9.15
C ALA A 13 32.70 -32.70 -10.33
N LEU A 14 32.76 -33.28 -11.54
CA LEU A 14 32.03 -32.85 -12.71
C LEU A 14 30.51 -32.99 -12.55
N SER A 15 30.03 -34.08 -11.94
CA SER A 15 28.59 -34.27 -11.67
C SER A 15 28.05 -33.34 -10.59
N ALA A 16 28.87 -32.95 -9.60
CA ALA A 16 28.47 -31.97 -8.58
C ALA A 16 28.29 -30.56 -9.14
N VAL A 17 29.12 -30.18 -10.11
CA VAL A 17 29.02 -28.86 -10.79
C VAL A 17 27.75 -28.76 -11.66
N SER A 18 27.32 -29.87 -12.28
CA SER A 18 26.11 -29.89 -13.13
C SER A 18 24.80 -29.71 -12.35
N ILE A 19 24.78 -30.02 -11.06
CA ILE A 19 23.57 -29.96 -10.21
C ILE A 19 23.31 -28.48 -9.77
N VAL A 20 24.35 -27.66 -9.69
CA VAL A 20 24.20 -26.26 -9.21
C VAL A 20 23.67 -25.33 -10.30
N SER A 21 23.76 -25.69 -11.58
CA SER A 21 23.32 -24.84 -12.70
C SER A 21 21.84 -24.99 -13.07
N SER A 22 21.10 -25.92 -12.50
CA SER A 22 19.76 -26.27 -12.99
C SER A 22 18.60 -25.60 -12.26
N CYS A 23 18.85 -24.74 -11.26
CA CYS A 23 17.82 -24.11 -10.47
C CYS A 23 17.99 -22.59 -10.37
N VAL A 24 17.94 -21.90 -11.49
CA VAL A 24 17.49 -20.52 -11.48
C VAL A 24 16.09 -20.52 -12.11
N PRO A 25 15.02 -20.64 -11.29
CA PRO A 25 13.69 -20.44 -11.84
C PRO A 25 13.65 -19.00 -12.34
N ASN A 26 13.26 -18.81 -13.58
CA ASN A 26 12.86 -17.51 -14.07
C ASN A 26 11.59 -17.13 -13.27
N MET A 27 11.77 -16.32 -12.21
CA MET A 27 10.68 -15.88 -11.34
C MET A 27 9.91 -14.71 -11.94
N ASP A 28 10.31 -14.18 -13.08
CA ASP A 28 9.56 -13.18 -13.84
C ASP A 28 8.38 -13.83 -14.59
N LEU A 29 7.52 -14.50 -13.84
CA LEU A 29 6.24 -14.95 -14.32
C LEU A 29 5.26 -13.78 -14.32
N ASN A 30 5.43 -12.85 -15.25
CA ASN A 30 4.38 -11.91 -15.59
C ASN A 30 3.22 -12.72 -16.19
N ASN A 31 2.13 -12.81 -15.42
CA ASN A 31 0.89 -13.36 -15.98
C ASN A 31 0.39 -12.36 -17.04
N PRO A 32 0.41 -12.69 -18.34
CA PRO A 32 0.02 -11.76 -19.39
C PRO A 32 -1.48 -11.39 -19.34
N GLU A 33 -2.28 -12.14 -18.60
CA GLU A 33 -3.71 -11.88 -18.40
C GLU A 33 -3.99 -11.01 -17.17
N GLN A 34 -2.99 -10.75 -16.32
CA GLN A 34 -3.14 -9.92 -15.15
C GLN A 34 -2.43 -8.58 -15.35
N LEU A 35 -3.22 -7.50 -15.35
CA LEU A 35 -2.69 -6.14 -15.37
C LEU A 35 -1.81 -5.94 -14.12
N SER A 36 -0.52 -5.69 -14.32
CA SER A 36 0.38 -5.32 -13.24
C SER A 36 0.43 -3.80 -13.11
N VAL A 37 0.77 -3.32 -11.92
CA VAL A 37 0.99 -1.88 -11.67
C VAL A 37 2.01 -1.28 -12.64
N ASP A 38 2.98 -2.08 -13.11
CA ASP A 38 4.03 -1.61 -14.02
C ASP A 38 3.59 -1.50 -15.48
N THR A 39 2.55 -2.24 -15.89
CA THR A 39 2.09 -2.27 -17.28
C THR A 39 0.74 -1.59 -17.49
N TYR A 40 0.07 -1.18 -16.41
CA TYR A 40 -1.28 -0.63 -16.49
C TYR A 40 -1.31 0.85 -16.92
N TYR A 41 -0.40 1.68 -16.39
CA TYR A 41 -0.46 3.13 -16.56
C TYR A 41 0.20 3.57 -17.89
N THR A 42 -0.52 3.45 -18.99
CA THR A 42 -0.04 3.77 -20.35
C THR A 42 -0.77 4.95 -20.98
N THR A 43 -1.88 5.41 -20.40
CA THR A 43 -2.68 6.52 -20.91
C THR A 43 -2.93 7.57 -19.83
N GLU A 44 -3.21 8.81 -20.24
CA GLU A 44 -3.57 9.92 -19.35
C GLU A 44 -4.78 9.57 -18.45
N ALA A 45 -5.82 8.97 -19.02
CA ALA A 45 -7.00 8.54 -18.25
C ALA A 45 -6.66 7.51 -17.15
N GLN A 46 -5.70 6.63 -17.42
CA GLN A 46 -5.22 5.67 -16.40
C GLN A 46 -4.40 6.37 -15.32
N LEU A 47 -3.63 7.42 -15.66
CA LEU A 47 -2.94 8.24 -14.67
C LEU A 47 -3.94 9.00 -13.77
N GLU A 48 -4.97 9.60 -14.34
CA GLU A 48 -6.05 10.21 -13.55
C GLU A 48 -6.70 9.19 -12.61
N ALA A 49 -6.96 7.97 -13.10
CA ALA A 49 -7.52 6.90 -12.29
C ALA A 49 -6.57 6.43 -11.17
N SER A 50 -5.26 6.67 -11.27
CA SER A 50 -4.30 6.28 -10.23
C SER A 50 -4.51 6.95 -8.88
N ILE A 51 -5.17 8.11 -8.85
CA ILE A 51 -5.44 8.88 -7.63
C ILE A 51 -6.69 8.37 -6.90
N ILE A 52 -7.61 7.72 -7.61
CA ILE A 52 -8.90 7.26 -7.06
C ILE A 52 -8.72 6.40 -5.79
N PRO A 53 -7.80 5.42 -5.72
CA PRO A 53 -7.62 4.62 -4.50
C PRO A 53 -7.21 5.43 -3.27
N ALA A 54 -6.51 6.56 -3.47
CA ALA A 54 -6.17 7.46 -2.36
C ALA A 54 -7.40 8.20 -1.82
N TYR A 55 -8.34 8.58 -2.69
CA TYR A 55 -9.65 9.10 -2.25
C TYR A 55 -10.52 8.04 -1.60
N GLU A 56 -10.56 6.82 -2.15
CA GLU A 56 -11.31 5.70 -1.56
C GLU A 56 -10.86 5.39 -0.14
N ALA A 57 -9.58 5.55 0.16
CA ALA A 57 -9.06 5.36 1.51
C ALA A 57 -9.60 6.40 2.52
N LEU A 58 -9.95 7.61 2.08
CA LEU A 58 -10.62 8.60 2.93
C LEU A 58 -12.05 8.17 3.29
N ILE A 59 -12.75 7.51 2.38
CA ILE A 59 -14.08 6.94 2.67
C ILE A 59 -13.91 5.74 3.60
N GLY A 60 -12.91 4.89 3.34
CA GLY A 60 -12.50 3.76 4.14
C GLY A 60 -13.14 2.44 3.73
N GLN A 61 -12.43 1.64 2.96
CA GLN A 61 -12.85 0.30 2.54
C GLN A 61 -13.03 -0.66 3.74
N ASN A 62 -12.18 -0.51 4.76
CA ASN A 62 -12.26 -1.28 6.01
C ASN A 62 -13.06 -0.55 7.10
N GLN A 63 -13.91 0.41 6.71
CA GLN A 63 -14.66 1.27 7.62
C GLN A 63 -13.76 2.18 8.51
N GLY A 64 -12.50 2.36 8.12
CA GLY A 64 -11.50 3.12 8.85
C GLY A 64 -11.48 4.61 8.52
N GLY A 65 -12.09 5.00 7.40
CA GLY A 65 -12.11 6.39 6.93
C GLY A 65 -13.24 7.24 7.53
N TYR A 66 -13.52 8.37 6.88
CA TYR A 66 -14.53 9.35 7.29
C TYR A 66 -15.97 8.79 7.32
N ALA A 67 -16.26 7.73 6.56
CA ALA A 67 -17.57 7.10 6.60
C ALA A 67 -17.90 6.52 7.98
N ARG A 68 -16.91 6.20 8.80
CA ARG A 68 -17.13 5.60 10.11
C ARG A 68 -16.00 5.85 11.12
N ALA A 69 -14.92 5.07 11.09
CA ALA A 69 -13.97 4.98 12.19
C ALA A 69 -13.16 6.26 12.40
N LEU A 70 -12.68 6.88 11.33
CA LEU A 70 -11.93 8.14 11.42
C LEU A 70 -12.79 9.25 12.04
N TYR A 71 -14.03 9.37 11.61
CA TYR A 71 -14.98 10.32 12.16
C TYR A 71 -15.17 10.11 13.67
N TYR A 72 -15.43 8.86 14.10
CA TYR A 72 -15.59 8.54 15.51
C TYR A 72 -14.32 8.75 16.32
N ASN A 73 -13.17 8.31 15.81
CA ASN A 73 -11.90 8.43 16.52
C ASN A 73 -11.45 9.90 16.70
N LEU A 74 -11.84 10.79 15.78
CA LEU A 74 -11.51 12.22 15.88
C LEU A 74 -12.48 13.01 16.75
N LEU A 75 -13.77 12.65 16.76
CA LEU A 75 -14.81 13.44 17.41
C LEU A 75 -15.32 12.85 18.73
N ALA A 76 -15.37 11.53 18.85
CA ALA A 76 -15.92 10.87 20.02
C ALA A 76 -15.17 11.09 21.34
N PRO A 77 -13.83 11.36 21.37
CA PRO A 77 -13.13 11.72 22.59
C PRO A 77 -13.49 13.10 23.15
N GLY A 78 -14.12 13.98 22.33
CA GLY A 78 -14.53 15.32 22.77
C GLY A 78 -15.74 15.28 23.71
N ASP A 79 -15.87 16.31 24.53
CA ASP A 79 -16.97 16.51 25.50
C ASP A 79 -18.29 16.96 24.85
N ASP A 80 -18.23 17.35 23.57
CA ASP A 80 -19.40 17.75 22.78
C ASP A 80 -20.22 16.57 22.23
N PHE A 81 -19.76 15.34 22.44
CA PHE A 81 -20.36 14.13 21.88
C PHE A 81 -21.08 13.32 22.96
N ASP A 82 -22.41 13.39 23.03
CA ASP A 82 -23.18 12.60 23.99
C ASP A 82 -23.60 11.23 23.40
N LYS A 83 -23.50 10.25 24.25
CA LYS A 83 -23.72 8.83 24.02
C LYS A 83 -25.19 8.46 23.98
N THR A 84 -25.87 8.75 22.89
CA THR A 84 -27.27 8.26 22.72
C THR A 84 -27.30 6.78 22.30
N PHE A 85 -26.22 6.21 21.83
CA PHE A 85 -26.11 4.83 21.39
C PHE A 85 -25.06 4.07 22.19
N LYS A 86 -25.46 2.98 22.82
CA LYS A 86 -24.54 2.03 23.48
C LYS A 86 -23.80 1.19 22.45
N TRP A 87 -22.85 1.79 21.78
CA TRP A 87 -21.84 1.01 21.06
C TRP A 87 -20.75 0.62 22.03
N PRO A 88 -20.52 -0.69 22.24
CA PRO A 88 -19.65 -1.15 23.32
C PRO A 88 -18.17 -0.75 23.18
N ASN A 89 -17.79 -0.23 22.02
CA ASN A 89 -16.38 0.06 21.69
C ASN A 89 -16.06 1.55 21.53
N LEU A 90 -17.01 2.45 21.80
CA LEU A 90 -16.78 3.89 21.78
C LEU A 90 -16.40 4.37 23.18
N TYR A 91 -15.13 4.66 23.35
CA TYR A 91 -14.56 5.25 24.58
C TYR A 91 -14.75 6.78 24.53
N GLN A 92 -16.01 7.21 24.59
CA GLN A 92 -16.37 8.62 24.62
C GLN A 92 -16.02 9.22 25.98
N ASP A 93 -15.60 10.48 26.00
CA ASP A 93 -15.28 11.28 27.20
C ASP A 93 -14.17 10.73 28.08
N THR A 94 -13.49 9.67 27.67
CA THR A 94 -12.51 9.02 28.55
C THR A 94 -11.07 9.22 28.13
N TYR A 95 -10.79 9.65 26.89
CA TYR A 95 -9.44 9.71 26.26
C TYR A 95 -8.62 8.42 26.46
N SER A 96 -9.31 7.30 26.68
CA SER A 96 -8.70 6.01 27.06
C SER A 96 -9.10 4.93 26.05
N THR A 97 -8.83 5.15 24.78
CA THR A 97 -9.08 4.14 23.75
C THR A 97 -7.96 3.11 23.76
N PRO A 98 -8.25 1.80 23.98
CA PRO A 98 -7.24 0.77 23.91
C PRO A 98 -6.63 0.66 22.52
N ALA A 99 -5.33 0.41 22.43
CA ALA A 99 -4.61 0.30 21.17
C ALA A 99 -5.11 -0.85 20.26
N ASN A 100 -5.80 -1.84 20.82
CA ASN A 100 -6.41 -2.97 20.10
C ASN A 100 -7.88 -2.74 19.72
N GLU A 101 -8.41 -1.51 19.90
CA GLU A 101 -9.77 -1.18 19.52
C GLU A 101 -9.94 -1.31 17.98
N GLY A 102 -11.04 -1.96 17.57
CA GLY A 102 -11.25 -2.35 16.16
C GLY A 102 -11.37 -1.16 15.20
N LEU A 103 -12.04 -0.07 15.61
CA LEU A 103 -12.19 1.13 14.77
C LEU A 103 -10.84 1.88 14.64
N LEU A 104 -10.04 1.90 15.70
CA LEU A 104 -8.70 2.50 15.66
C LEU A 104 -7.80 1.73 14.68
N LYS A 105 -7.83 0.39 14.75
CA LYS A 105 -7.10 -0.47 13.79
C LYS A 105 -7.58 -0.24 12.36
N SER A 106 -8.89 -0.12 12.13
CA SER A 106 -9.43 0.14 10.79
C SER A 106 -8.96 1.49 10.25
N SER A 107 -8.94 2.55 11.09
CA SER A 107 -8.39 3.86 10.68
C SER A 107 -6.91 3.77 10.32
N TRP A 108 -6.10 3.06 11.10
CA TRP A 108 -4.70 2.80 10.77
C TRP A 108 -4.55 2.18 9.38
N GLN A 109 -5.28 1.09 9.12
CA GLN A 109 -5.19 0.36 7.86
C GLN A 109 -5.59 1.22 6.65
N ASP A 110 -6.74 1.91 6.73
CA ASP A 110 -7.23 2.71 5.61
C ASP A 110 -6.35 3.95 5.37
N LEU A 111 -5.86 4.62 6.41
CA LEU A 111 -4.94 5.76 6.25
C LEU A 111 -3.60 5.35 5.62
N PHE A 112 -3.02 4.21 6.04
CA PHE A 112 -1.80 3.70 5.40
C PHE A 112 -2.05 3.20 3.97
N ASN A 113 -3.22 2.62 3.68
CA ASN A 113 -3.60 2.31 2.31
C ASN A 113 -3.66 3.58 1.44
N GLY A 114 -4.16 4.68 1.98
CA GLY A 114 -4.19 5.97 1.31
C GLY A 114 -2.79 6.55 1.05
N VAL A 115 -1.87 6.44 2.02
CA VAL A 115 -0.45 6.81 1.83
C VAL A 115 0.18 5.97 0.72
N PHE A 116 -0.05 4.65 0.74
CA PHE A 116 0.48 3.73 -0.26
C PHE A 116 -0.06 4.04 -1.66
N ALA A 117 -1.38 4.23 -1.80
CA ALA A 117 -2.01 4.60 -3.07
C ALA A 117 -1.48 5.94 -3.61
N SER A 118 -1.32 6.94 -2.73
CA SER A 118 -0.74 8.24 -3.10
C SER A 118 0.71 8.10 -3.58
N ASN A 119 1.51 7.24 -2.95
CA ASN A 119 2.89 6.99 -3.38
C ASN A 119 2.95 6.35 -4.77
N ILE A 120 2.09 5.38 -5.05
CA ILE A 120 1.98 4.78 -6.39
C ILE A 120 1.59 5.84 -7.42
N ALA A 121 0.57 6.66 -7.14
CA ALA A 121 0.15 7.72 -8.06
C ALA A 121 1.31 8.68 -8.35
N ILE A 122 2.01 9.18 -7.33
CA ILE A 122 3.17 10.08 -7.48
C ILE A 122 4.26 9.42 -8.35
N GLU A 123 4.58 8.17 -8.08
CA GLU A 123 5.60 7.42 -8.85
C GLU A 123 5.21 7.30 -10.32
N LYS A 124 3.99 6.83 -10.59
CA LYS A 124 3.53 6.59 -11.99
C LYS A 124 3.36 7.89 -12.77
N ILE A 125 2.86 8.96 -12.14
CA ILE A 125 2.73 10.26 -12.78
C ILE A 125 4.12 10.86 -13.08
N THR A 126 5.05 10.76 -12.13
CA THR A 126 6.42 11.30 -12.28
C THR A 126 7.16 10.65 -13.44
N HIS A 127 7.07 9.31 -13.56
CA HIS A 127 7.80 8.51 -14.55
C HIS A 127 6.97 8.15 -15.78
N PHE A 128 5.87 8.87 -16.03
CA PHE A 128 5.04 8.60 -17.20
C PHE A 128 5.78 8.91 -18.50
N GLU A 129 5.89 7.92 -19.37
CA GLU A 129 6.59 8.03 -20.66
C GLU A 129 5.66 8.40 -21.83
N GLY A 130 4.34 8.43 -21.60
CA GLY A 130 3.35 8.83 -22.59
C GLY A 130 3.23 10.34 -22.75
N THR A 131 2.31 10.78 -23.60
CA THR A 131 2.02 12.20 -23.81
C THR A 131 0.97 12.68 -22.82
N ILE A 132 1.29 13.71 -22.04
CA ILE A 132 0.39 14.42 -21.12
C ILE A 132 0.73 15.91 -21.15
N ASP A 133 -0.27 16.77 -21.01
CA ASP A 133 -0.04 18.20 -20.83
C ASP A 133 0.66 18.47 -19.48
N GLU A 134 1.65 19.37 -19.47
CA GLU A 134 2.45 19.63 -18.28
C GLU A 134 1.59 20.20 -17.13
N ALA A 135 0.65 21.09 -17.45
CA ALA A 135 -0.28 21.64 -16.46
C ALA A 135 -1.19 20.53 -15.85
N GLN A 136 -1.58 19.56 -16.65
CA GLN A 136 -2.35 18.42 -16.19
C GLN A 136 -1.50 17.50 -15.30
N LYS A 137 -0.25 17.23 -15.68
CA LYS A 137 0.70 16.47 -14.87
C LYS A 137 0.95 17.11 -13.51
N ASP A 138 1.19 18.42 -13.49
CA ASP A 138 1.38 19.20 -12.26
C ASP A 138 0.14 19.16 -11.36
N ARG A 139 -1.06 19.26 -11.95
CA ARG A 139 -2.32 19.14 -11.22
C ARG A 139 -2.43 17.78 -10.53
N LEU A 140 -2.20 16.69 -11.27
CA LEU A 140 -2.30 15.33 -10.74
C LEU A 140 -1.26 15.08 -9.64
N LEU A 141 -0.02 15.55 -9.81
CA LEU A 141 1.01 15.46 -8.78
C LEU A 141 0.63 16.25 -7.52
N GLY A 142 0.15 17.49 -7.69
CA GLY A 142 -0.32 18.32 -6.58
C GLY A 142 -1.43 17.64 -5.78
N GLU A 143 -2.40 17.05 -6.47
CA GLU A 143 -3.50 16.29 -5.88
C GLU A 143 -3.02 15.06 -5.11
N ALA A 144 -2.11 14.27 -5.69
CA ALA A 144 -1.54 13.09 -5.03
C ALA A 144 -0.69 13.45 -3.80
N TYR A 145 0.10 14.52 -3.87
CA TYR A 145 0.85 15.04 -2.72
C TYR A 145 -0.06 15.54 -1.60
N PHE A 146 -1.14 16.25 -1.96
CA PHE A 146 -2.12 16.72 -1.00
C PHE A 146 -2.78 15.56 -0.25
N LEU A 147 -3.24 14.55 -0.98
CA LEU A 147 -3.87 13.36 -0.36
C LEU A 147 -2.90 12.62 0.55
N ARG A 148 -1.65 12.45 0.15
CA ARG A 148 -0.62 11.83 0.99
C ARG A 148 -0.42 12.61 2.29
N ALA A 149 -0.32 13.93 2.20
CA ALA A 149 -0.18 14.79 3.37
C ALA A 149 -1.40 14.73 4.29
N LEU A 150 -2.61 14.67 3.73
CA LEU A 150 -3.86 14.55 4.48
C LEU A 150 -3.92 13.23 5.27
N HIS A 151 -3.55 12.11 4.63
CA HIS A 151 -3.48 10.81 5.31
C HIS A 151 -2.46 10.82 6.45
N TYR A 152 -1.27 11.38 6.23
CA TYR A 152 -0.27 11.51 7.30
C TYR A 152 -0.72 12.44 8.42
N MET A 153 -1.40 13.53 8.12
CA MET A 153 -1.97 14.43 9.12
C MET A 153 -2.89 13.67 10.09
N HIS A 154 -3.79 12.85 9.56
CA HIS A 154 -4.69 12.04 10.39
C HIS A 154 -3.95 10.93 11.16
N LEU A 155 -2.92 10.33 10.57
CA LEU A 155 -2.08 9.38 11.29
C LEU A 155 -1.41 10.03 12.49
N VAL A 156 -0.85 11.23 12.34
CA VAL A 156 -0.23 11.97 13.44
C VAL A 156 -1.26 12.40 14.49
N GLN A 157 -2.46 12.81 14.08
CA GLN A 157 -3.52 13.18 15.03
C GLN A 157 -3.98 12.02 15.91
N LEU A 158 -4.00 10.80 15.37
CA LEU A 158 -4.52 9.62 16.08
C LEU A 158 -3.44 8.81 16.81
N PHE A 159 -2.21 8.81 16.28
CA PHE A 159 -1.16 7.89 16.73
C PHE A 159 0.13 8.58 17.18
N GLY A 160 0.27 9.88 16.96
CA GLY A 160 1.44 10.69 17.42
C GLY A 160 2.55 10.85 16.41
#